data_6f2654c9f354295ce530b18ef32fd5c0
#
_entry.id   6f2654c9f354295ce530b18ef32fd5c0
#
_cell.length_a   1.000
_cell.length_b   1.000
_cell.length_c   1.000
_cell.angle_alpha   90.00
_cell.angle_beta   90.00
_cell.angle_gamma   90.00
#
_symmetry.space_group_name_H-M   'P 1'
#
loop_
_entity.id
_entity.type
_entity.pdbx_description
1 polymer ?
#
loop_
_entity_poly.entity_id
_entity_poly.type
_entity_poly.pdbx_seq_one_letter_code
_entity_poly.pdbx_strand_id
1 'polypeptide(L)'
;SAMSGTGTPAISLEQSVMTGVKELSQFLVGGMGGLLKNTFALVTNFFMMLLILFFLFKDGRQWLSVLYDLIPMEESHKSKILVRLDQTIRAVVKGMLVTAIVQGLLAGMAYLALDVPFPIGLTALTVVLAPIPFGGTGLVWGPVALYLFWMGTTGKALIMLVWGIGVVSMVDQLLR
;
A
#
# COMPACT_ATOMS: atom_id res chain seq x y z
N SER A 1 64.63 4.37 32.41
CA SER A 1 64.67 3.97 31.01
C SER A 1 63.28 3.36 30.64
N ALA A 2 62.61 4.13 29.84
CA ALA A 2 61.33 3.79 29.23
C ALA A 2 61.51 2.75 28.15
N MET A 3 60.48 1.91 27.96
CA MET A 3 60.12 1.46 26.62
C MET A 3 58.64 1.11 26.59
N SER A 4 57.96 2.01 25.96
CA SER A 4 56.59 1.98 25.48
C SER A 4 56.22 0.68 24.72
N GLY A 5 55.17 0.01 25.17
CA GLY A 5 54.50 -1.00 24.40
C GLY A 5 53.66 -0.37 23.28
N THR A 6 54.05 -0.61 22.05
CA THR A 6 53.23 -0.38 20.87
C THR A 6 52.13 -1.40 20.84
N GLY A 7 50.97 -1.04 21.40
CA GLY A 7 49.74 -1.82 21.24
C GLY A 7 49.34 -1.77 19.77
N THR A 8 49.36 -2.91 19.13
CA THR A 8 49.14 -3.11 17.70
C THR A 8 47.74 -2.66 17.26
N PRO A 9 47.59 -1.88 16.19
CA PRO A 9 46.30 -1.46 15.64
C PRO A 9 45.45 -2.63 15.08
N ALA A 10 46.06 -3.82 15.00
CA ALA A 10 45.38 -5.04 14.52
C ALA A 10 44.23 -5.50 15.43
N ILE A 11 44.36 -5.36 16.77
CA ILE A 11 43.33 -5.81 17.72
C ILE A 11 42.08 -4.91 17.65
N SER A 12 42.26 -3.63 17.40
CA SER A 12 41.16 -2.69 17.27
C SER A 12 40.38 -2.85 15.95
N LEU A 13 41.05 -3.26 14.87
CA LEU A 13 40.42 -3.56 13.58
C LEU A 13 39.57 -4.83 13.64
N GLU A 14 40.11 -5.89 14.26
CA GLU A 14 39.42 -7.16 14.41
C GLU A 14 38.16 -7.00 15.29
N GLN A 15 38.26 -6.27 16.39
CA GLN A 15 37.09 -5.93 17.21
C GLN A 15 36.05 -5.08 16.47
N SER A 16 36.51 -4.10 15.68
CA SER A 16 35.61 -3.25 14.90
C SER A 16 34.86 -4.06 13.80
N VAL A 17 35.59 -4.96 13.14
CA VAL A 17 34.99 -5.86 12.13
C VAL A 17 33.98 -6.84 12.78
N MET A 18 34.35 -7.45 13.92
CA MET A 18 33.47 -8.34 14.66
C MET A 18 32.17 -7.63 15.14
N THR A 19 32.31 -6.40 15.62
CA THR A 19 31.18 -5.57 16.04
C THR A 19 30.30 -5.23 14.85
N GLY A 20 30.88 -4.79 13.73
CA GLY A 20 30.14 -4.50 12.50
C GLY A 20 29.41 -5.72 11.94
N VAL A 21 30.04 -6.90 11.92
CA VAL A 21 29.39 -8.15 11.49
C VAL A 21 28.24 -8.53 12.43
N LYS A 22 28.42 -8.35 13.75
CA LYS A 22 27.37 -8.63 14.74
C LYS A 22 26.19 -7.68 14.62
N GLU A 23 26.43 -6.39 14.43
CA GLU A 23 25.37 -5.40 14.19
C GLU A 23 24.62 -5.67 12.88
N LEU A 24 25.35 -5.99 11.81
CA LEU A 24 24.76 -6.35 10.52
C LEU A 24 23.89 -7.61 10.64
N SER A 25 24.40 -8.64 11.33
CA SER A 25 23.64 -9.87 11.54
C SER A 25 22.38 -9.66 12.39
N GLN A 26 22.46 -8.83 13.43
CA GLN A 26 21.29 -8.46 14.26
C GLN A 26 20.27 -7.62 13.46
N PHE A 27 20.74 -6.71 12.61
CA PHE A 27 19.86 -5.93 11.73
C PHE A 27 19.15 -6.83 10.72
N LEU A 28 19.86 -7.77 10.09
CA LEU A 28 19.29 -8.71 9.13
C LEU A 28 18.30 -9.68 9.80
N VAL A 29 18.67 -10.27 10.92
CA VAL A 29 17.81 -11.22 11.65
C VAL A 29 16.59 -10.51 12.25
N GLY A 30 16.80 -9.33 12.86
CA GLY A 30 15.70 -8.52 13.40
C GLY A 30 14.76 -7.98 12.31
N GLY A 31 15.31 -7.53 11.19
CA GLY A 31 14.55 -7.08 10.02
C GLY A 31 13.73 -8.22 9.39
N MET A 32 14.32 -9.39 9.20
CA MET A 32 13.61 -10.56 8.66
C MET A 32 12.50 -11.06 9.61
N GLY A 33 12.76 -11.08 10.92
CA GLY A 33 11.75 -11.45 11.91
C GLY A 33 10.58 -10.47 11.93
N GLY A 34 10.86 -9.18 11.83
CA GLY A 34 9.83 -8.12 11.69
C GLY A 34 9.01 -8.25 10.41
N LEU A 35 9.67 -8.50 9.27
CA LEU A 35 9.02 -8.71 7.99
C LEU A 35 8.10 -9.94 8.01
N LEU A 36 8.57 -11.08 8.53
CA LEU A 36 7.77 -12.30 8.64
C LEU A 36 6.55 -12.09 9.55
N LYS A 37 6.73 -11.47 10.71
CA LYS A 37 5.63 -11.16 11.64
C LYS A 37 4.61 -10.21 11.01
N ASN A 38 5.06 -9.15 10.34
CA ASN A 38 4.19 -8.19 9.69
C ASN A 38 3.45 -8.82 8.50
N THR A 39 4.13 -9.66 7.70
CA THR A 39 3.50 -10.38 6.58
C THR A 39 2.44 -11.37 7.09
N PHE A 40 2.74 -12.13 8.15
CA PHE A 40 1.77 -13.04 8.76
C PHE A 40 0.55 -12.28 9.31
N ALA A 41 0.77 -11.18 10.01
CA ALA A 41 -0.31 -10.32 10.49
C ALA A 41 -1.16 -9.75 9.35
N LEU A 42 -0.52 -9.30 8.25
CA LEU A 42 -1.20 -8.80 7.07
C LEU A 42 -2.07 -9.87 6.41
N VAL A 43 -1.53 -11.07 6.23
CA VAL A 43 -2.27 -12.22 5.68
C VAL A 43 -3.44 -12.58 6.57
N THR A 44 -3.22 -12.68 7.88
CA THR A 44 -4.28 -12.99 8.86
C THR A 44 -5.38 -11.94 8.84
N ASN A 45 -5.03 -10.65 8.86
CA ASN A 45 -5.99 -9.55 8.79
C ASN A 45 -6.76 -9.56 7.47
N PHE A 46 -6.10 -9.89 6.36
CA PHE A 46 -6.76 -10.02 5.06
C PHE A 46 -7.80 -11.14 5.07
N PHE A 47 -7.47 -12.32 5.59
CA PHE A 47 -8.43 -13.41 5.72
C PHE A 47 -9.56 -13.09 6.67
N MET A 48 -9.29 -12.45 7.80
CA MET A 48 -10.33 -11.97 8.73
C MET A 48 -11.26 -10.97 8.07
N MET A 49 -10.70 -10.03 7.30
CA MET A 49 -11.50 -9.07 6.52
C MET A 49 -12.41 -9.78 5.52
N LEU A 50 -11.89 -10.77 4.76
CA LEU A 50 -12.70 -11.54 3.82
C LEU A 50 -13.81 -12.33 4.53
N LEU A 51 -13.51 -12.90 5.70
CA LEU A 51 -14.49 -13.65 6.48
C LEU A 51 -15.60 -12.73 7.00
N ILE A 52 -15.25 -11.58 7.56
CA ILE A 52 -16.22 -10.56 7.99
C ILE A 52 -17.06 -10.10 6.80
N LEU A 53 -16.43 -9.81 5.66
CA LEU A 53 -17.12 -9.37 4.44
C LEU A 53 -18.10 -10.45 3.94
N PHE A 54 -17.69 -11.71 3.98
CA PHE A 54 -18.56 -12.84 3.61
C PHE A 54 -19.81 -12.90 4.49
N PHE A 55 -19.68 -12.83 5.82
CA PHE A 55 -20.81 -12.83 6.73
C PHE A 55 -21.68 -11.58 6.55
N LEU A 56 -21.07 -10.42 6.29
CA LEU A 56 -21.79 -9.20 6.05
C LEU A 56 -22.63 -9.27 4.77
N PHE A 57 -22.12 -9.89 3.71
CA PHE A 57 -22.91 -10.10 2.49
C PHE A 57 -23.98 -11.17 2.67
N LYS A 58 -23.69 -12.23 3.40
CA LYS A 58 -24.62 -13.33 3.64
C LYS A 58 -25.80 -12.89 4.52
N ASP A 59 -25.51 -12.27 5.65
CA ASP A 59 -26.51 -12.01 6.69
C ASP A 59 -26.82 -10.49 6.85
N GLY A 60 -26.28 -9.64 5.97
CA GLY A 60 -26.33 -8.17 6.08
C GLY A 60 -27.74 -7.60 6.15
N ARG A 61 -28.70 -8.21 5.44
CA ARG A 61 -30.12 -7.77 5.52
C ARG A 61 -30.73 -8.04 6.90
N GLN A 62 -30.39 -9.16 7.51
CA GLN A 62 -30.87 -9.53 8.84
C GLN A 62 -30.23 -8.63 9.91
N TRP A 63 -28.94 -8.31 9.78
CA TRP A 63 -28.26 -7.36 10.65
C TRP A 63 -28.83 -5.96 10.53
N LEU A 64 -29.17 -5.52 9.32
CA LEU A 64 -29.80 -4.22 9.09
C LEU A 64 -31.19 -4.13 9.74
N SER A 65 -32.01 -5.20 9.67
CA SER A 65 -33.34 -5.20 10.31
C SER A 65 -33.23 -5.14 11.85
N VAL A 66 -32.31 -5.92 12.44
CA VAL A 66 -32.05 -5.88 13.88
C VAL A 66 -31.57 -4.50 14.32
N LEU A 67 -30.66 -3.90 13.54
CA LEU A 67 -30.15 -2.55 13.83
C LEU A 67 -31.26 -1.49 13.70
N TYR A 68 -32.15 -1.66 12.72
CA TYR A 68 -33.30 -0.78 12.52
C TYR A 68 -34.26 -0.81 13.71
N ASP A 69 -34.52 -1.99 14.28
CA ASP A 69 -35.43 -2.19 15.41
C ASP A 69 -34.81 -1.70 16.74
N LEU A 70 -33.49 -1.78 16.87
CA LEU A 70 -32.75 -1.35 18.07
C LEU A 70 -32.66 0.18 18.24
N ILE A 71 -32.81 0.95 17.15
CA ILE A 71 -32.71 2.40 17.19
C ILE A 71 -34.06 2.99 17.65
N PRO A 72 -34.17 3.59 18.84
CA PRO A 72 -35.41 4.17 19.34
C PRO A 72 -35.64 5.56 18.70
N MET A 73 -35.97 5.58 17.43
CA MET A 73 -36.25 6.80 16.67
C MET A 73 -37.59 6.66 15.93
N GLU A 74 -38.20 7.80 15.65
CA GLU A 74 -39.41 7.87 14.84
C GLU A 74 -39.17 7.36 13.42
N GLU A 75 -40.09 6.57 12.87
CA GLU A 75 -40.01 5.90 11.57
C GLU A 75 -39.68 6.86 10.42
N SER A 76 -40.21 8.09 10.48
CA SER A 76 -39.93 9.15 9.51
C SER A 76 -38.46 9.58 9.46
N HIS A 77 -37.79 9.56 10.59
CA HIS A 77 -36.36 9.89 10.71
C HIS A 77 -35.48 8.73 10.29
N LYS A 78 -35.82 7.48 10.66
CA LYS A 78 -35.09 6.27 10.26
C LYS A 78 -35.03 6.16 8.75
N SER A 79 -36.16 6.30 8.07
CA SER A 79 -36.21 6.17 6.60
C SER A 79 -35.34 7.22 5.89
N LYS A 80 -35.36 8.47 6.37
CA LYS A 80 -34.51 9.55 5.83
C LYS A 80 -33.02 9.26 6.00
N ILE A 81 -32.62 8.72 7.14
CA ILE A 81 -31.22 8.35 7.41
C ILE A 81 -30.77 7.23 6.48
N LEU A 82 -31.58 6.17 6.32
CA LEU A 82 -31.26 5.06 5.41
C LEU A 82 -31.13 5.49 3.97
N VAL A 83 -32.06 6.33 3.49
CA VAL A 83 -31.99 6.87 2.11
C VAL A 83 -30.72 7.72 1.92
N ARG A 84 -30.40 8.58 2.88
CA ARG A 84 -29.17 9.38 2.80
C ARG A 84 -27.91 8.51 2.85
N LEU A 85 -27.90 7.47 3.70
CA LEU A 85 -26.79 6.54 3.80
C LEU A 85 -26.58 5.80 2.47
N ASP A 86 -27.66 5.26 1.87
CA ASP A 86 -27.61 4.58 0.57
C ASP A 86 -27.09 5.53 -0.53
N GLN A 87 -27.58 6.76 -0.58
CA GLN A 87 -27.10 7.77 -1.53
C GLN A 87 -25.61 8.09 -1.34
N THR A 88 -25.17 8.25 -0.09
CA THR A 88 -23.77 8.54 0.23
C THR A 88 -22.87 7.36 -0.16
N ILE A 89 -23.24 6.13 0.20
CA ILE A 89 -22.47 4.94 -0.16
C ILE A 89 -22.36 4.81 -1.68
N ARG A 90 -23.46 4.98 -2.42
CA ARG A 90 -23.44 4.92 -3.90
C ARG A 90 -22.57 6.02 -4.49
N ALA A 91 -22.61 7.23 -3.95
CA ALA A 91 -21.78 8.33 -4.42
C ALA A 91 -20.29 8.05 -4.18
N VAL A 92 -19.93 7.56 -2.98
CA VAL A 92 -18.55 7.18 -2.63
C VAL A 92 -18.04 6.05 -3.54
N VAL A 93 -18.83 4.98 -3.72
CA VAL A 93 -18.43 3.86 -4.57
C VAL A 93 -18.25 4.30 -6.03
N LYS A 94 -19.17 5.10 -6.56
CA LYS A 94 -19.03 5.66 -7.91
C LYS A 94 -17.79 6.55 -8.04
N GLY A 95 -17.56 7.43 -7.05
CA GLY A 95 -16.37 8.28 -7.01
C GLY A 95 -15.08 7.46 -6.99
N MET A 96 -14.99 6.42 -6.13
CA MET A 96 -13.85 5.52 -6.08
C MET A 96 -13.59 4.81 -7.41
N LEU A 97 -14.63 4.32 -8.08
CA LEU A 97 -14.49 3.64 -9.38
C LEU A 97 -14.00 4.59 -10.46
N VAL A 98 -14.55 5.81 -10.53
CA VAL A 98 -14.11 6.83 -11.48
C VAL A 98 -12.65 7.20 -11.22
N THR A 99 -12.29 7.46 -9.97
CA THR A 99 -10.91 7.77 -9.57
C THR A 99 -9.96 6.62 -9.94
N ALA A 100 -10.34 5.37 -9.68
CA ALA A 100 -9.54 4.20 -10.02
C ALA A 100 -9.27 4.08 -11.53
N ILE A 101 -10.29 4.32 -12.34
CA ILE A 101 -10.16 4.28 -13.81
C ILE A 101 -9.23 5.41 -14.27
N VAL A 102 -9.43 6.63 -13.80
CA VAL A 102 -8.61 7.79 -14.16
C VAL A 102 -7.15 7.56 -13.76
N GLN A 103 -6.90 7.13 -12.54
CA GLN A 103 -5.55 6.82 -12.05
C GLN A 103 -4.89 5.69 -12.86
N GLY A 104 -5.64 4.63 -13.15
CA GLY A 104 -5.13 3.53 -13.99
C GLY A 104 -4.77 3.98 -15.40
N LEU A 105 -5.60 4.81 -16.04
CA LEU A 105 -5.32 5.35 -17.37
C LEU A 105 -4.09 6.27 -17.37
N LEU A 106 -3.97 7.15 -16.37
CA LEU A 106 -2.81 8.03 -16.22
C LEU A 106 -1.51 7.24 -15.97
N ALA A 107 -1.57 6.22 -15.12
CA ALA A 107 -0.43 5.32 -14.91
C ALA A 107 -0.12 4.50 -16.18
N GLY A 108 -1.15 4.02 -16.87
CA GLY A 108 -1.02 3.28 -18.12
C GLY A 108 -0.35 4.08 -19.24
N MET A 109 -0.68 5.36 -19.37
CA MET A 109 0.02 6.26 -20.30
C MET A 109 1.51 6.36 -19.97
N ALA A 110 1.88 6.44 -18.71
CA ALA A 110 3.28 6.46 -18.29
C ALA A 110 3.97 5.11 -18.59
N TYR A 111 3.32 3.98 -18.34
CA TYR A 111 3.88 2.66 -18.66
C TYR A 111 4.14 2.49 -20.15
N LEU A 112 3.22 2.96 -21.00
CA LEU A 112 3.40 2.96 -22.46
C LEU A 112 4.52 3.90 -22.91
N ALA A 113 4.56 5.12 -22.40
CA ALA A 113 5.56 6.13 -22.76
C ALA A 113 6.99 5.74 -22.34
N LEU A 114 7.13 4.95 -21.28
CA LEU A 114 8.41 4.51 -20.75
C LEU A 114 8.84 3.13 -21.26
N ASP A 115 8.08 2.52 -22.17
CA ASP A 115 8.29 1.16 -22.72
C ASP A 115 8.39 0.09 -21.63
N VAL A 116 7.53 0.17 -20.61
CA VAL A 116 7.48 -0.81 -19.54
C VAL A 116 6.87 -2.12 -20.06
N PRO A 117 7.43 -3.29 -19.75
CA PRO A 117 6.85 -4.57 -20.20
C PRO A 117 5.45 -4.77 -19.58
N PHE A 118 4.53 -5.36 -20.35
CA PHE A 118 3.15 -5.63 -19.94
C PHE A 118 2.35 -4.38 -19.50
N PRO A 119 2.35 -3.28 -20.24
CA PRO A 119 1.72 -2.02 -19.80
C PRO A 119 0.21 -2.16 -19.55
N ILE A 120 -0.51 -2.93 -20.36
CA ILE A 120 -1.95 -3.15 -20.22
C ILE A 120 -2.27 -3.91 -18.92
N GLY A 121 -1.50 -4.96 -18.60
CA GLY A 121 -1.66 -5.72 -17.37
C GLY A 121 -1.37 -4.87 -16.13
N LEU A 122 -0.32 -4.05 -16.17
CA LEU A 122 0.00 -3.12 -15.08
C LEU A 122 -1.06 -2.03 -14.93
N THR A 123 -1.64 -1.54 -16.03
CA THR A 123 -2.76 -0.60 -16.00
C THR A 123 -3.98 -1.21 -15.32
N ALA A 124 -4.38 -2.42 -15.74
CA ALA A 124 -5.50 -3.13 -15.12
C ALA A 124 -5.26 -3.39 -13.62
N LEU A 125 -4.05 -3.81 -13.27
CA LEU A 125 -3.65 -4.01 -11.88
C LEU A 125 -3.72 -2.70 -11.08
N THR A 126 -3.30 -1.59 -11.67
CA THR A 126 -3.39 -0.25 -11.05
C THR A 126 -4.85 0.12 -10.78
N VAL A 127 -5.77 -0.10 -11.74
CA VAL A 127 -7.20 0.15 -11.56
C VAL A 127 -7.77 -0.69 -10.41
N VAL A 128 -7.41 -1.96 -10.34
CA VAL A 128 -7.91 -2.88 -9.29
C VAL A 128 -7.38 -2.51 -7.91
N LEU A 129 -6.13 -2.06 -7.81
CA LEU A 129 -5.51 -1.70 -6.54
C LEU A 129 -5.78 -0.24 -6.13
N ALA A 130 -6.19 0.63 -7.04
CA ALA A 130 -6.47 2.04 -6.76
C ALA A 130 -7.46 2.29 -5.59
N PRO A 131 -8.55 1.49 -5.41
CA PRO A 131 -9.45 1.66 -4.28
C PRO A 131 -8.84 1.39 -2.91
N ILE A 132 -7.66 0.77 -2.83
CA ILE A 132 -6.99 0.47 -1.56
C ILE A 132 -6.41 1.78 -1.00
N PRO A 133 -6.88 2.24 0.18
CA PRO A 133 -6.35 3.44 0.80
C PRO A 133 -4.87 3.26 1.16
N PHE A 134 -4.14 4.38 1.23
CA PHE A 134 -2.70 4.41 1.57
C PHE A 134 -1.77 3.75 0.55
N GLY A 135 -1.95 4.06 -0.73
CA GLY A 135 -0.96 3.79 -1.75
C GLY A 135 -1.23 2.60 -2.66
N GLY A 136 -2.51 2.22 -2.85
CA GLY A 136 -2.87 1.10 -3.73
C GLY A 136 -2.23 1.20 -5.12
N THR A 137 -2.25 2.37 -5.74
CA THR A 137 -1.55 2.61 -7.01
C THR A 137 -0.03 2.60 -6.87
N GLY A 138 0.50 3.03 -5.71
CA GLY A 138 1.92 3.02 -5.37
C GLY A 138 2.52 1.61 -5.32
N LEU A 139 1.69 0.61 -4.95
CA LEU A 139 2.09 -0.79 -4.97
C LEU A 139 2.38 -1.32 -6.40
N VAL A 140 1.91 -0.62 -7.42
CA VAL A 140 2.18 -0.98 -8.83
C VAL A 140 3.30 -0.12 -9.41
N TRP A 141 3.15 1.21 -9.41
CA TRP A 141 4.16 2.07 -10.03
C TRP A 141 5.48 2.12 -9.25
N GLY A 142 5.48 1.87 -7.93
CA GLY A 142 6.70 1.81 -7.11
C GLY A 142 7.66 0.70 -7.55
N PRO A 143 7.23 -0.57 -7.59
CA PRO A 143 8.03 -1.66 -8.14
C PRO A 143 8.44 -1.46 -9.61
N VAL A 144 7.58 -0.83 -10.43
CA VAL A 144 7.91 -0.50 -11.82
C VAL A 144 9.05 0.52 -11.88
N ALA A 145 9.02 1.57 -11.06
CA ALA A 145 10.10 2.54 -10.97
C ALA A 145 11.42 1.88 -10.51
N LEU A 146 11.35 0.99 -9.53
CA LEU A 146 12.50 0.22 -9.05
C LEU A 146 13.07 -0.71 -10.14
N TYR A 147 12.21 -1.37 -10.90
CA TYR A 147 12.59 -2.21 -12.04
C TYR A 147 13.34 -1.39 -13.12
N LEU A 148 12.80 -0.21 -13.49
CA LEU A 148 13.46 0.69 -14.44
C LEU A 148 14.82 1.19 -13.93
N PHE A 149 14.94 1.44 -12.64
CA PHE A 149 16.20 1.81 -12.00
C PHE A 149 17.22 0.67 -12.09
N TRP A 150 16.80 -0.57 -11.80
CA TRP A 150 17.68 -1.75 -11.88
C TRP A 150 18.15 -2.04 -13.32
N MET A 151 17.31 -1.78 -14.32
CA MET A 151 17.69 -1.90 -15.73
C MET A 151 18.67 -0.82 -16.22
N GLY A 152 19.16 0.05 -15.34
CA GLY A 152 20.09 1.13 -15.67
C GLY A 152 19.43 2.31 -16.39
N THR A 153 18.11 2.35 -16.51
CA THR A 153 17.36 3.45 -17.15
C THR A 153 16.92 4.48 -16.10
N THR A 154 17.88 5.07 -15.39
CA THR A 154 17.64 6.01 -14.28
C THR A 154 16.72 7.17 -14.66
N GLY A 155 16.85 7.69 -15.90
CA GLY A 155 15.97 8.76 -16.40
C GLY A 155 14.51 8.34 -16.45
N LYS A 156 14.21 7.15 -16.97
CA LYS A 156 12.85 6.59 -17.03
C LYS A 156 12.31 6.33 -15.62
N ALA A 157 13.15 5.82 -14.72
CA ALA A 157 12.79 5.58 -13.31
C ALA A 157 12.40 6.88 -12.59
N LEU A 158 13.17 7.95 -12.78
CA LEU A 158 12.84 9.26 -12.20
C LEU A 158 11.55 9.85 -12.76
N ILE A 159 11.34 9.76 -14.07
CA ILE A 159 10.08 10.20 -14.70
C ILE A 159 8.90 9.41 -14.12
N MET A 160 9.04 8.08 -13.94
CA MET A 160 8.00 7.24 -13.35
C MET A 160 7.68 7.64 -11.90
N LEU A 161 8.69 7.95 -11.08
CA LEU A 161 8.51 8.41 -9.70
C LEU A 161 7.80 9.78 -9.66
N VAL A 162 8.26 10.74 -10.45
CA VAL A 162 7.64 12.07 -10.54
C VAL A 162 6.20 11.97 -11.01
N TRP A 163 5.92 11.15 -12.02
CA TRP A 163 4.57 10.94 -12.53
C TRP A 163 3.67 10.22 -11.50
N GLY A 164 4.17 9.17 -10.87
CA GLY A 164 3.42 8.40 -9.88
C GLY A 164 3.07 9.23 -8.64
N ILE A 165 4.03 9.97 -8.10
CA ILE A 165 3.82 10.83 -6.92
C ILE A 165 3.06 12.11 -7.32
N GLY A 166 3.47 12.78 -8.39
CA GLY A 166 2.93 14.08 -8.77
C GLY A 166 1.55 13.99 -9.41
N VAL A 167 1.37 13.11 -10.39
CA VAL A 167 0.13 13.05 -11.17
C VAL A 167 -0.84 12.04 -10.58
N VAL A 168 -0.42 10.79 -10.43
CA VAL A 168 -1.32 9.69 -10.00
C VAL A 168 -1.80 9.90 -8.56
N SER A 169 -0.90 10.28 -7.64
CA SER A 169 -1.28 10.52 -6.24
C SER A 169 -2.05 11.84 -6.05
N MET A 170 -1.81 12.86 -6.89
CA MET A 170 -2.53 14.13 -6.81
C MET A 170 -3.99 13.98 -7.27
N VAL A 171 -4.26 13.11 -8.24
CA VAL A 171 -5.63 12.79 -8.66
C VAL A 171 -6.42 12.15 -7.52
N ASP A 172 -5.79 11.32 -6.68
CA ASP A 172 -6.44 10.74 -5.50
C ASP A 172 -6.88 11.82 -4.49
N GLN A 173 -6.08 12.87 -4.32
CA GLN A 173 -6.41 13.98 -3.42
C GLN A 173 -7.47 14.93 -3.97
N LEU A 174 -7.49 15.13 -5.29
CA LEU A 174 -8.44 16.06 -5.94
C LEU A 174 -9.84 15.46 -6.10
N LEU A 175 -9.95 14.14 -6.23
CA LEU A 175 -11.22 13.44 -6.48
C LEU A 175 -11.85 12.85 -5.21
N ARG A 176 -11.16 12.91 -4.06
CA ARG A 176 -11.69 12.58 -2.75
C ARG A 176 -12.34 13.79 -2.07
#